data_d0b564a64ead7d9c4a58b580a7aa26e3
#
_entry.id   d0b564a64ead7d9c4a58b580a7aa26e3
#
_cell.length_a   1.000
_cell.length_b   1.000
_cell.length_c   1.000
_cell.angle_alpha   90.00
_cell.angle_beta   90.00
_cell.angle_gamma   90.00
#
_symmetry.space_group_name_H-M   'P 1'
#
loop_
_entity.id
_entity.type
_entity.pdbx_description
1 polymer ?
#
loop_
_entity_poly.entity_id
_entity_poly.type
_entity_poly.pdbx_seq_one_letter_code
_entity_poly.pdbx_strand_id
1 'polypeptide(L)'
;MAQWVFSIFYRIETEMKTTLPDQGPMIILPKHQYWTDIPIVSLAFEPLLYFVAKKELFEFPLIRNYLFLLGGLPVDRKQSIRTLDSFKTLIALLRTGEKIVIFPEGTYFRQGVGLGKSRLLQMILRFQTELGYPIPFIPVGIRYGERSGWRRRVEVCIGSPLFAEKESDAIPLTHRAMEEISRLCRLPQCS
;
A
#
# COMPACT_ATOMS: atom_id res chain seq x y z
N MET A 1 16.46 13.35 -3.76
CA MET A 1 17.49 13.05 -2.74
C MET A 1 17.24 11.72 -2.02
N ALA A 2 16.03 11.38 -1.56
CA ALA A 2 15.77 10.09 -0.90
C ALA A 2 16.10 8.85 -1.77
N GLN A 3 15.87 8.91 -3.07
CA GLN A 3 16.19 7.84 -4.03
C GLN A 3 17.66 7.42 -3.98
N TRP A 4 18.58 8.38 -3.94
CA TRP A 4 20.04 8.11 -3.92
C TRP A 4 20.48 7.41 -2.62
N VAL A 5 19.93 7.78 -1.48
CA VAL A 5 20.28 7.17 -0.19
C VAL A 5 19.85 5.71 -0.15
N PHE A 6 18.62 5.40 -0.60
CA PHE A 6 18.14 4.03 -0.62
C PHE A 6 18.86 3.15 -1.66
N SER A 7 19.26 3.70 -2.81
CA SER A 7 20.03 2.97 -3.84
C SER A 7 21.43 2.57 -3.39
N ILE A 8 21.98 3.21 -2.35
CA ILE A 8 23.26 2.80 -1.73
C ILE A 8 23.10 1.47 -0.99
N PHE A 9 21.97 1.27 -0.29
CA PHE A 9 21.75 0.11 0.58
C PHE A 9 20.90 -0.99 -0.06
N TYR A 10 20.09 -0.64 -1.07
CA TYR A 10 19.16 -1.55 -1.72
C TYR A 10 19.32 -1.53 -3.24
N ARG A 11 19.31 -2.72 -3.84
CA ARG A 11 19.14 -2.92 -5.27
C ARG A 11 17.70 -3.32 -5.50
N ILE A 12 16.88 -2.35 -5.91
CA ILE A 12 15.44 -2.58 -6.16
C ILE A 12 15.28 -3.03 -7.60
N GLU A 13 14.62 -4.18 -7.78
CA GLU A 13 14.24 -4.74 -9.06
C GLU A 13 12.71 -4.82 -9.11
N THR A 14 12.12 -4.11 -10.06
CA THR A 14 10.66 -4.06 -10.21
C THR A 14 10.22 -4.93 -11.38
N GLU A 15 9.28 -5.83 -11.12
CA GLU A 15 8.62 -6.67 -12.12
C GLU A 15 7.13 -6.34 -12.15
N MET A 16 6.60 -5.97 -13.30
CA MET A 16 5.15 -5.75 -13.51
C MET A 16 4.54 -6.93 -14.26
N LYS A 17 3.46 -7.50 -13.72
CA LYS A 17 2.74 -8.60 -14.38
C LYS A 17 1.79 -8.12 -15.47
N THR A 18 1.42 -6.85 -15.44
CA THR A 18 0.54 -6.20 -16.41
C THR A 18 0.80 -4.70 -16.46
N THR A 19 0.40 -4.07 -17.53
CA THR A 19 0.41 -2.60 -17.64
C THR A 19 -0.63 -2.02 -16.70
N LEU A 20 -0.22 -1.08 -15.87
CA LEU A 20 -1.13 -0.34 -14.99
C LEU A 20 -1.77 0.82 -15.75
N PRO A 21 -2.95 1.29 -15.31
CA PRO A 21 -3.53 2.52 -15.85
C PRO A 21 -2.57 3.71 -15.65
N ASP A 22 -2.32 4.46 -16.71
CA ASP A 22 -1.43 5.62 -16.65
C ASP A 22 -2.02 6.76 -15.80
N GLN A 23 -3.35 6.90 -15.85
CA GLN A 23 -4.09 7.95 -15.18
C GLN A 23 -5.22 7.38 -14.32
N GLY A 24 -5.69 8.22 -13.40
CA GLY A 24 -6.78 7.89 -12.49
C GLY A 24 -6.30 7.33 -11.15
N PRO A 25 -7.23 7.25 -10.20
CA PRO A 25 -6.91 6.78 -8.86
C PRO A 25 -6.63 5.29 -8.86
N MET A 26 -5.74 4.86 -7.96
CA MET A 26 -5.54 3.44 -7.67
C MET A 26 -5.19 3.23 -6.19
N ILE A 27 -5.54 2.06 -5.70
CA ILE A 27 -5.16 1.60 -4.37
C ILE A 27 -4.07 0.56 -4.52
N ILE A 28 -2.88 0.86 -4.01
CA ILE A 28 -1.73 -0.04 -4.01
C ILE A 28 -1.72 -0.78 -2.68
N LEU A 29 -1.69 -2.12 -2.74
CA LEU A 29 -1.77 -3.02 -1.59
C LEU A 29 -0.47 -3.82 -1.44
N PRO A 30 0.59 -3.24 -0.83
CA PRO A 30 1.86 -3.93 -0.72
C PRO A 30 1.93 -4.85 0.52
N LYS A 31 2.80 -5.85 0.42
CA LYS A 31 3.30 -6.63 1.55
C LYS A 31 3.97 -5.71 2.57
N HIS A 32 3.80 -6.02 3.87
CA HIS A 32 4.42 -5.22 4.94
C HIS A 32 5.33 -6.08 5.83
N GLN A 33 6.66 -5.88 5.68
CA GLN A 33 7.69 -6.61 6.43
C GLN A 33 8.52 -5.68 7.31
N TYR A 34 8.84 -4.49 6.81
CA TYR A 34 9.72 -3.53 7.46
C TYR A 34 9.27 -2.09 7.20
N TRP A 35 9.76 -1.15 8.00
CA TRP A 35 9.54 0.28 7.77
C TRP A 35 10.11 0.75 6.41
N THR A 36 11.12 0.04 5.89
CA THR A 36 11.73 0.30 4.58
C THR A 36 10.83 -0.03 3.39
N ASP A 37 9.72 -0.76 3.61
CA ASP A 37 8.76 -1.06 2.53
C ASP A 37 8.16 0.22 1.96
N ILE A 38 7.97 1.27 2.80
CA ILE A 38 7.39 2.54 2.38
C ILE A 38 8.26 3.21 1.31
N PRO A 39 9.56 3.54 1.56
CA PRO A 39 10.41 4.13 0.52
C PRO A 39 10.68 3.17 -0.65
N ILE A 40 10.71 1.85 -0.43
CA ILE A 40 10.89 0.88 -1.53
C ILE A 40 9.70 0.92 -2.49
N VAL A 41 8.47 0.95 -1.97
CA VAL A 41 7.27 1.10 -2.81
C VAL A 41 7.28 2.46 -3.51
N SER A 42 7.66 3.55 -2.82
CA SER A 42 7.79 4.87 -3.46
C SER A 42 8.77 4.89 -4.62
N LEU A 43 9.82 4.06 -4.56
CA LEU A 43 10.83 3.98 -5.62
C LEU A 43 10.43 3.06 -6.78
N ALA A 44 9.52 2.12 -6.52
CA ALA A 44 9.03 1.18 -7.52
C ALA A 44 7.88 1.74 -8.38
N PHE A 45 7.27 2.84 -7.95
CA PHE A 45 6.17 3.50 -8.65
C PHE A 45 6.53 4.93 -9.01
N GLU A 46 6.18 5.32 -10.22
CA GLU A 46 6.10 6.72 -10.65
C GLU A 46 4.62 7.00 -10.97
N PRO A 47 4.06 8.09 -10.58
CA PRO A 47 4.50 9.26 -9.81
C PRO A 47 4.28 9.14 -8.29
N LEU A 48 4.17 10.33 -7.64
CA LEU A 48 4.02 10.49 -6.20
C LEU A 48 2.91 9.59 -5.61
N LEU A 49 3.22 8.95 -4.48
CA LEU A 49 2.29 8.08 -3.75
C LEU A 49 1.90 8.70 -2.41
N TYR A 50 0.67 8.46 -1.98
CA TYR A 50 0.18 8.80 -0.64
C TYR A 50 0.06 7.54 0.21
N PHE A 51 0.63 7.55 1.42
CA PHE A 51 0.68 6.37 2.29
C PHE A 51 -0.27 6.52 3.47
N VAL A 52 -1.19 5.57 3.63
CA VAL A 52 -2.04 5.50 4.81
C VAL A 52 -1.25 4.94 6.00
N ALA A 53 -1.04 5.76 7.02
CA ALA A 53 -0.33 5.39 8.23
C ALA A 53 -1.17 5.64 9.49
N LYS A 54 -0.83 4.95 10.59
CA LYS A 54 -1.52 5.14 11.88
C LYS A 54 -1.30 6.55 12.40
N LYS A 55 -2.38 7.20 12.88
CA LYS A 55 -2.33 8.56 13.43
C LYS A 55 -1.29 8.70 14.56
N GLU A 56 -1.16 7.69 15.42
CA GLU A 56 -0.23 7.67 16.55
C GLU A 56 1.24 7.82 16.12
N LEU A 57 1.60 7.42 14.89
CA LEU A 57 2.95 7.59 14.37
C LEU A 57 3.29 9.06 14.11
N PHE A 58 2.29 9.90 13.89
CA PHE A 58 2.47 11.34 13.67
C PHE A 58 2.62 12.14 14.98
N GLU A 59 2.47 11.53 16.13
CA GLU A 59 2.73 12.15 17.44
C GLU A 59 4.23 12.33 17.71
N PHE A 60 5.07 11.49 17.06
CA PHE A 60 6.52 11.57 17.20
C PHE A 60 7.11 12.52 16.13
N PRO A 61 7.74 13.67 16.52
CA PRO A 61 8.14 14.71 15.57
C PRO A 61 9.04 14.25 14.42
N LEU A 62 10.02 13.40 14.70
CA LEU A 62 10.94 12.88 13.68
C LEU A 62 10.21 11.96 12.68
N ILE A 63 9.37 11.05 13.20
CA ILE A 63 8.58 10.11 12.38
C ILE A 63 7.53 10.88 11.58
N ARG A 64 6.89 11.86 12.19
CA ARG A 64 5.90 12.73 11.54
C ARG A 64 6.48 13.43 10.32
N ASN A 65 7.63 14.10 10.48
CA ASN A 65 8.27 14.82 9.39
C ASN A 65 8.67 13.88 8.25
N TYR A 66 9.20 12.69 8.59
CA TYR A 66 9.55 11.67 7.63
C TYR A 66 8.31 11.14 6.87
N LEU A 67 7.21 10.84 7.59
CA LEU A 67 5.97 10.38 6.98
C LEU A 67 5.36 11.44 6.06
N PHE A 68 5.32 12.72 6.49
CA PHE A 68 4.83 13.79 5.63
C PHE A 68 5.68 13.96 4.36
N LEU A 69 7.00 13.84 4.47
CA LEU A 69 7.89 13.89 3.31
C LEU A 69 7.60 12.77 2.30
N LEU A 70 7.13 11.61 2.78
CA LEU A 70 6.73 10.47 1.96
C LEU A 70 5.25 10.47 1.56
N GLY A 71 4.52 11.56 1.76
CA GLY A 71 3.08 11.63 1.46
C GLY A 71 2.20 10.86 2.45
N GLY A 72 2.62 10.76 3.72
CA GLY A 72 1.89 10.04 4.75
C GLY A 72 0.56 10.70 5.13
N LEU A 73 -0.51 9.92 5.10
CA LEU A 73 -1.86 10.30 5.51
C LEU A 73 -2.18 9.66 6.86
N PRO A 74 -2.37 10.46 7.93
CA PRO A 74 -2.74 9.91 9.23
C PRO A 74 -4.16 9.35 9.20
N VAL A 75 -4.35 8.09 9.58
CA VAL A 75 -5.68 7.49 9.71
C VAL A 75 -5.86 6.92 11.11
N ASP A 76 -6.93 7.35 11.79
CA ASP A 76 -7.34 6.79 13.06
C ASP A 76 -8.08 5.48 12.83
N ARG A 77 -7.53 4.38 13.34
CA ARG A 77 -8.11 3.02 13.19
C ARG A 77 -8.99 2.62 14.37
N LYS A 78 -8.92 3.34 15.49
CA LYS A 78 -9.64 3.01 16.73
C LYS A 78 -11.00 3.69 16.82
N GLN A 79 -11.12 4.89 16.27
CA GLN A 79 -12.38 5.62 16.33
C GLN A 79 -13.34 5.15 15.22
N SER A 80 -14.63 5.19 15.58
CA SER A 80 -15.72 5.00 14.63
C SER A 80 -15.54 5.90 13.41
N ILE A 81 -15.97 5.42 12.26
CA ILE A 81 -15.98 6.02 10.92
C ILE A 81 -16.27 7.55 10.87
N ARG A 82 -16.62 8.15 11.99
CA ARG A 82 -16.99 9.56 12.15
C ARG A 82 -15.83 10.54 12.35
N THR A 83 -14.59 10.11 12.45
CA THR A 83 -13.44 11.03 12.41
C THR A 83 -13.06 11.30 10.97
N LEU A 84 -13.90 12.01 10.40
CA LEU A 84 -14.19 12.38 9.03
C LEU A 84 -13.02 13.03 8.26
N ASP A 85 -12.05 13.64 8.93
CA ASP A 85 -11.10 14.49 8.20
C ASP A 85 -10.04 13.68 7.42
N SER A 86 -9.47 12.65 8.03
CA SER A 86 -8.48 11.80 7.34
C SER A 86 -9.11 11.02 6.19
N PHE A 87 -10.37 10.59 6.39
CA PHE A 87 -11.10 9.87 5.35
C PHE A 87 -11.58 10.80 4.23
N LYS A 88 -12.03 12.01 4.57
CA LYS A 88 -12.35 13.05 3.58
C LYS A 88 -11.14 13.37 2.71
N THR A 89 -9.95 13.50 3.33
CA THR A 89 -8.69 13.72 2.60
C THR A 89 -8.40 12.56 1.65
N LEU A 90 -8.54 11.31 2.09
CA LEU A 90 -8.34 10.13 1.25
C LEU A 90 -9.30 10.13 0.04
N ILE A 91 -10.58 10.41 0.25
CA ILE A 91 -11.56 10.50 -0.84
C ILE A 91 -11.28 11.67 -1.77
N ALA A 92 -10.86 12.83 -1.25
CA ALA A 92 -10.48 13.97 -2.06
C ALA A 92 -9.31 13.62 -3.00
N LEU A 93 -8.29 12.91 -2.49
CA LEU A 93 -7.17 12.43 -3.29
C LEU A 93 -7.60 11.41 -4.36
N LEU A 94 -8.51 10.48 -4.04
CA LEU A 94 -9.05 9.56 -5.04
C LEU A 94 -9.83 10.30 -6.14
N ARG A 95 -10.55 11.37 -5.79
CA ARG A 95 -11.27 12.22 -6.77
C ARG A 95 -10.32 12.96 -7.69
N THR A 96 -9.14 13.33 -7.22
CA THR A 96 -8.11 13.99 -8.05
C THR A 96 -7.24 13.02 -8.83
N GLY A 97 -7.52 11.70 -8.76
CA GLY A 97 -6.79 10.70 -9.51
C GLY A 97 -5.50 10.21 -8.86
N GLU A 98 -5.32 10.49 -7.57
CA GLU A 98 -4.11 10.16 -6.85
C GLU A 98 -3.99 8.67 -6.51
N LYS A 99 -2.74 8.22 -6.32
CA LYS A 99 -2.39 6.84 -6.00
C LYS A 99 -2.16 6.68 -4.51
N ILE A 100 -2.93 5.79 -3.87
CA ILE A 100 -2.91 5.62 -2.42
C ILE A 100 -2.38 4.23 -2.06
N VAL A 101 -1.42 4.19 -1.17
CA VAL A 101 -0.83 2.96 -0.64
C VAL A 101 -1.46 2.63 0.71
N ILE A 102 -1.97 1.41 0.81
CA ILE A 102 -2.56 0.84 2.02
C ILE A 102 -1.89 -0.50 2.28
N PHE A 103 -1.20 -0.62 3.39
CA PHE A 103 -0.69 -1.93 3.84
C PHE A 103 -1.84 -2.74 4.44
N PRO A 104 -2.36 -3.77 3.73
CA PRO A 104 -3.59 -4.44 4.14
C PRO A 104 -3.42 -5.23 5.43
N GLU A 105 -2.23 -5.70 5.75
CA GLU A 105 -1.91 -6.41 6.99
C GLU A 105 -2.05 -5.52 8.23
N GLY A 106 -1.80 -4.21 8.07
CA GLY A 106 -1.87 -3.22 9.15
C GLY A 106 -0.80 -3.33 10.22
N THR A 107 0.12 -4.28 10.10
CA THR A 107 1.31 -4.48 10.93
C THR A 107 2.37 -5.27 10.14
N TYR A 108 3.56 -5.44 10.71
CA TYR A 108 4.65 -6.17 10.06
C TYR A 108 4.51 -7.68 10.22
N PHE A 109 4.62 -8.42 9.10
CA PHE A 109 4.76 -9.88 9.07
C PHE A 109 6.01 -10.22 8.25
N ARG A 110 7.06 -10.75 8.90
CA ARG A 110 8.37 -10.97 8.27
C ARG A 110 8.49 -12.30 7.54
N GLN A 111 7.89 -13.36 8.07
CA GLN A 111 8.06 -14.74 7.60
C GLN A 111 6.85 -15.29 6.84
N GLY A 112 5.83 -14.50 6.65
CA GLY A 112 4.61 -14.88 5.95
C GLY A 112 3.77 -13.67 5.60
N VAL A 113 2.59 -13.91 5.09
CA VAL A 113 1.58 -12.91 4.78
C VAL A 113 0.44 -13.03 5.78
N GLY A 114 0.23 -11.98 6.58
CA GLY A 114 -0.81 -11.95 7.60
C GLY A 114 -2.21 -11.82 7.02
N LEU A 115 -3.21 -11.91 7.88
CA LEU A 115 -4.60 -11.67 7.49
C LEU A 115 -4.81 -10.21 7.10
N GLY A 116 -5.47 -9.99 5.98
CA GLY A 116 -5.80 -8.65 5.50
C GLY A 116 -6.96 -8.04 6.29
N LYS A 117 -6.93 -6.71 6.48
CA LYS A 117 -7.98 -5.93 7.11
C LYS A 117 -8.86 -5.28 6.07
N SER A 118 -10.09 -5.75 5.94
CA SER A 118 -11.05 -5.31 4.90
C SER A 118 -11.69 -3.94 5.17
N ARG A 119 -11.67 -3.45 6.42
CA ARG A 119 -12.46 -2.28 6.83
C ARG A 119 -12.20 -1.02 6.00
N LEU A 120 -10.94 -0.72 5.69
CA LEU A 120 -10.61 0.46 4.89
C LEU A 120 -10.99 0.26 3.42
N LEU A 121 -10.80 -0.94 2.88
CA LEU A 121 -11.26 -1.28 1.53
C LEU A 121 -12.78 -1.18 1.42
N GLN A 122 -13.51 -1.66 2.44
CA GLN A 122 -14.96 -1.54 2.53
C GLN A 122 -15.42 -0.08 2.46
N MET A 123 -14.75 0.82 3.19
CA MET A 123 -15.03 2.25 3.15
C MET A 123 -14.78 2.84 1.75
N ILE A 124 -13.69 2.45 1.10
CA ILE A 124 -13.35 2.93 -0.25
C ILE A 124 -14.41 2.45 -1.26
N LEU A 125 -14.80 1.18 -1.21
CA LEU A 125 -15.83 0.62 -2.10
C LEU A 125 -17.19 1.31 -1.93
N ARG A 126 -17.55 1.65 -0.70
CA ARG A 126 -18.76 2.45 -0.45
C ARG A 126 -18.73 3.79 -1.18
N PHE A 127 -17.58 4.47 -1.21
CA PHE A 127 -17.41 5.75 -1.90
C PHE A 127 -17.19 5.60 -3.41
N GLN A 128 -16.71 4.45 -3.87
CA GLN A 128 -16.56 4.19 -5.29
C GLN A 128 -17.86 4.41 -6.07
N THR A 129 -19.02 4.05 -5.46
CA THR A 129 -20.34 4.28 -6.04
C THR A 129 -20.63 5.77 -6.29
N GLU A 130 -20.11 6.64 -5.39
CA GLU A 130 -20.24 8.10 -5.54
C GLU A 130 -19.26 8.68 -6.56
N LEU A 131 -18.13 8.00 -6.80
CA LEU A 131 -17.13 8.41 -7.79
C LEU A 131 -17.54 8.09 -9.22
N GLY A 132 -18.41 7.10 -9.42
CA GLY A 132 -18.94 6.72 -10.74
C GLY A 132 -17.98 5.93 -11.64
N TYR A 133 -16.84 5.47 -11.10
CA TYR A 133 -15.88 4.62 -11.81
C TYR A 133 -15.22 3.59 -10.89
N PRO A 134 -14.84 2.41 -11.41
CA PRO A 134 -14.18 1.38 -10.62
C PRO A 134 -12.75 1.78 -10.28
N ILE A 135 -12.36 1.61 -9.01
CA ILE A 135 -10.99 1.84 -8.55
C ILE A 135 -10.21 0.53 -8.63
N PRO A 136 -9.05 0.49 -9.32
CA PRO A 136 -8.18 -0.68 -9.33
C PRO A 136 -7.44 -0.82 -8.01
N PHE A 137 -7.42 -2.05 -7.46
CA PHE A 137 -6.65 -2.45 -6.29
C PHE A 137 -5.46 -3.29 -6.76
N ILE A 138 -4.25 -2.80 -6.54
CA ILE A 138 -3.01 -3.37 -7.07
C ILE A 138 -2.27 -4.13 -5.97
N PRO A 139 -2.28 -5.45 -5.95
CA PRO A 139 -1.48 -6.23 -5.00
C PRO A 139 0.00 -6.13 -5.36
N VAL A 140 0.86 -5.94 -4.36
CA VAL A 140 2.31 -5.81 -4.55
C VAL A 140 3.07 -6.70 -3.58
N GLY A 141 3.85 -7.60 -4.13
CA GLY A 141 4.80 -8.43 -3.38
C GLY A 141 6.12 -7.70 -3.18
N ILE A 142 6.65 -7.74 -1.97
CA ILE A 142 8.00 -7.26 -1.67
C ILE A 142 8.80 -8.44 -1.12
N ARG A 143 9.93 -8.73 -1.73
CA ARG A 143 10.81 -9.82 -1.32
C ARG A 143 12.22 -9.32 -1.10
N TYR A 144 12.69 -9.47 0.13
CA TYR A 144 14.05 -9.15 0.51
C TYR A 144 14.95 -10.36 0.27
N GLY A 145 15.83 -10.27 -0.72
CA GLY A 145 16.85 -11.27 -1.01
C GLY A 145 18.07 -11.18 -0.09
N GLU A 146 19.10 -11.90 -0.47
CA GLU A 146 20.38 -11.90 0.24
C GLU A 146 21.14 -10.58 0.08
N ARG A 147 22.09 -10.33 0.98
CA ARG A 147 23.01 -9.22 0.87
C ARG A 147 24.17 -9.60 -0.07
N SER A 148 24.43 -8.75 -1.03
CA SER A 148 25.63 -8.81 -1.86
C SER A 148 26.49 -7.60 -1.56
N GLY A 149 27.52 -7.78 -0.74
CA GLY A 149 28.32 -6.68 -0.20
C GLY A 149 27.48 -5.72 0.64
N TRP A 150 27.50 -4.44 0.28
CA TRP A 150 26.76 -3.37 0.99
C TRP A 150 25.27 -3.31 0.65
N ARG A 151 24.84 -3.91 -0.47
CA ARG A 151 23.48 -3.81 -0.97
C ARG A 151 22.68 -5.06 -0.70
N ARG A 152 21.42 -4.86 -0.30
CA ARG A 152 20.45 -5.93 -0.25
C ARG A 152 19.56 -5.88 -1.50
N ARG A 153 19.44 -7.02 -2.18
CA ARG A 153 18.48 -7.14 -3.29
C ARG A 153 17.05 -7.09 -2.74
N VAL A 154 16.19 -6.30 -3.38
CA VAL A 154 14.76 -6.26 -3.09
C VAL A 154 14.00 -6.36 -4.40
N GLU A 155 13.18 -7.38 -4.51
CA GLU A 155 12.29 -7.57 -5.64
C GLU A 155 10.91 -7.02 -5.28
N VAL A 156 10.38 -6.16 -6.13
CA VAL A 156 9.03 -5.60 -6.04
C VAL A 156 8.22 -6.13 -7.20
N CYS A 157 7.31 -7.06 -6.92
CA CYS A 157 6.46 -7.68 -7.93
C CYS A 157 5.07 -7.04 -7.89
N ILE A 158 4.71 -6.32 -8.96
CA ILE A 158 3.42 -5.64 -9.10
C ILE A 158 2.45 -6.58 -9.81
N GLY A 159 1.36 -6.94 -9.14
CA GLY A 159 0.34 -7.84 -9.65
C GLY A 159 -0.69 -7.16 -10.55
N SER A 160 -1.60 -7.96 -11.10
CA SER A 160 -2.69 -7.46 -11.92
C SER A 160 -3.75 -6.73 -11.07
N PRO A 161 -4.39 -5.68 -11.63
CA PRO A 161 -5.45 -4.96 -10.94
C PRO A 161 -6.60 -5.88 -10.54
N LEU A 162 -7.05 -5.77 -9.31
CA LEU A 162 -8.26 -6.39 -8.80
C LEU A 162 -9.36 -5.33 -8.74
N PHE A 163 -10.58 -5.74 -9.05
CA PHE A 163 -11.75 -4.88 -9.01
C PHE A 163 -12.83 -5.49 -8.12
N ALA A 164 -13.63 -4.61 -7.53
CA ALA A 164 -14.85 -4.95 -6.81
C ALA A 164 -15.86 -3.83 -7.01
N GLU A 165 -17.14 -4.13 -6.94
CA GLU A 165 -18.20 -3.17 -7.27
C GLU A 165 -18.90 -2.64 -6.02
N LYS A 166 -19.09 -3.50 -5.02
CA LYS A 166 -19.94 -3.21 -3.87
C LYS A 166 -19.16 -3.25 -2.57
N GLU A 167 -19.66 -2.55 -1.57
CA GLU A 167 -19.15 -2.58 -0.21
C GLU A 167 -19.06 -4.01 0.36
N SER A 168 -20.03 -4.88 0.03
CA SER A 168 -20.06 -6.29 0.43
C SER A 168 -18.87 -7.10 -0.13
N ASP A 169 -18.27 -6.66 -1.21
CA ASP A 169 -17.16 -7.35 -1.88
C ASP A 169 -15.81 -7.11 -1.20
N ALA A 170 -15.76 -6.24 -0.18
CA ALA A 170 -14.53 -5.86 0.51
C ALA A 170 -13.79 -7.06 1.12
N ILE A 171 -14.51 -8.00 1.72
CA ILE A 171 -13.90 -9.20 2.31
C ILE A 171 -13.35 -10.13 1.22
N PRO A 172 -14.12 -10.54 0.21
CA PRO A 172 -13.59 -11.32 -0.92
C PRO A 172 -12.42 -10.62 -1.64
N LEU A 173 -12.51 -9.30 -1.87
CA LEU A 173 -11.43 -8.52 -2.47
C LEU A 173 -10.16 -8.59 -1.63
N THR A 174 -10.31 -8.41 -0.30
CA THR A 174 -9.17 -8.49 0.62
C THR A 174 -8.52 -9.86 0.57
N HIS A 175 -9.31 -10.95 0.61
CA HIS A 175 -8.80 -12.31 0.49
C HIS A 175 -8.00 -12.51 -0.80
N ARG A 176 -8.58 -12.18 -1.95
CA ARG A 176 -7.90 -12.28 -3.25
C ARG A 176 -6.60 -11.47 -3.28
N ALA A 177 -6.61 -10.25 -2.72
CA ALA A 177 -5.42 -9.42 -2.64
C ALA A 177 -4.33 -10.06 -1.77
N MET A 178 -4.69 -10.64 -0.61
CA MET A 178 -3.72 -11.32 0.27
C MET A 178 -3.15 -12.60 -0.35
N GLU A 179 -3.96 -13.39 -1.05
CA GLU A 179 -3.52 -14.56 -1.82
C GLU A 179 -2.53 -14.15 -2.91
N GLU A 180 -2.84 -13.10 -3.67
CA GLU A 180 -1.96 -12.61 -4.72
C GLU A 180 -0.66 -12.04 -4.15
N ILE A 181 -0.71 -11.29 -3.04
CA ILE A 181 0.49 -10.81 -2.32
C ILE A 181 1.35 -11.99 -1.89
N SER A 182 0.76 -13.06 -1.33
CA SER A 182 1.47 -14.28 -0.93
C SER A 182 2.19 -14.92 -2.12
N ARG A 183 1.51 -15.03 -3.24
CA ARG A 183 2.07 -15.58 -4.49
C ARG A 183 3.23 -14.72 -5.02
N LEU A 184 3.06 -13.40 -5.05
CA LEU A 184 4.07 -12.45 -5.53
C LEU A 184 5.31 -12.41 -4.63
N CYS A 185 5.12 -12.50 -3.31
CA CYS A 185 6.23 -12.55 -2.34
C CYS A 185 6.89 -13.94 -2.25
N ARG A 186 6.21 -15.00 -2.72
CA ARG A 186 6.58 -16.41 -2.45
C ARG A 186 6.68 -16.71 -0.96
N LEU A 187 5.76 -16.16 -0.17
CA LEU A 187 5.66 -16.35 1.28
C LEU A 187 4.33 -17.04 1.63
N PRO A 188 4.31 -17.97 2.61
CA PRO A 188 3.08 -18.59 3.02
C PRO A 188 2.12 -17.60 3.67
N GLN A 189 0.81 -17.86 3.58
CA GLN A 189 -0.18 -17.16 4.39
C GLN A 189 -0.10 -17.65 5.83
N CYS A 190 -0.10 -16.71 6.78
CA CYS A 190 -0.21 -17.02 8.20
C CYS A 190 -1.71 -17.15 8.55
N SER A 191 -2.03 -18.28 9.16
CA SER A 191 -3.37 -18.54 9.73
C SER A 191 -3.63 -17.69 10.98
#